data_78a17300da977b2b214409327970e903
#
_entry.id   78a17300da977b2b214409327970e903
#
_cell.length_a   1.000
_cell.length_b   1.000
_cell.length_c   1.000
_cell.angle_alpha   90.00
_cell.angle_beta   90.00
_cell.angle_gamma   90.00
#
_symmetry.space_group_name_H-M   'P 1'
#
loop_
_entity.id
_entity.type
_entity.pdbx_description
1 polymer ?
#
loop_
_entity_poly.entity_id
_entity_poly.type
_entity_poly.pdbx_seq_one_letter_code
_entity_poly.pdbx_strand_id
1 'polypeptide(L)'
;MKKSVDRRSFLKLSGAALGIGVLYQAMPAAQAKGAVGEMFDHMGKQTGERPTPFSFVQLSDAHVGFNGPPDPLGTKAFERAVEMVNALPERPELILFTGDLTHDTEEKDVHAQRMKQFLEISRRLNVPLIKCVPGEHDAGLDGGAMYREFLGESSYSFDHRGVHFVALDNVSRAKPEVGKEQRMWLEKDLARFPKSAPIVVFTHRPLFDLKPDWEWFTSDGDEVMNLLSPYENVTVLYGHIHRDDAHELGHVHHYAARSLIFAFPDPEKAPDKKPVPFDKEHPFRNLGIRLVHENFSGQPLVNAAAIEDVELTAREFSGINGMQQLLKEPEL
;
A
#
# COMPACT_ATOMS: atom_id res chain seq x y z
N MET A 1 -41.56 9.92 16.57
CA MET A 1 -40.89 11.12 17.12
C MET A 1 -39.48 11.16 16.60
N LYS A 2 -39.15 12.00 15.62
CA LYS A 2 -37.81 12.19 15.09
C LYS A 2 -37.03 13.06 16.08
N LYS A 3 -35.95 12.50 16.70
CA LYS A 3 -35.02 13.30 17.50
C LYS A 3 -34.13 14.09 16.52
N SER A 4 -34.35 15.40 16.47
CA SER A 4 -33.42 16.29 15.75
C SER A 4 -32.13 16.40 16.54
N VAL A 5 -31.02 16.13 15.87
CA VAL A 5 -29.67 16.37 16.41
C VAL A 5 -29.48 17.88 16.46
N ASP A 6 -29.18 18.44 17.65
CA ASP A 6 -29.01 19.88 17.80
C ASP A 6 -27.70 20.36 17.17
N ARG A 7 -27.66 21.66 16.78
CA ARG A 7 -26.48 22.30 16.13
C ARG A 7 -25.20 22.22 16.96
N ARG A 8 -25.31 22.12 18.27
CA ARG A 8 -24.15 22.03 19.18
C ARG A 8 -23.51 20.64 19.16
N SER A 9 -24.33 19.59 19.01
CA SER A 9 -23.86 18.21 18.84
C SER A 9 -23.25 18.00 17.45
N PHE A 10 -23.81 18.64 16.40
CA PHE A 10 -23.25 18.62 15.06
C PHE A 10 -21.87 19.33 15.00
N LEU A 11 -21.74 20.50 15.63
CA LEU A 11 -20.47 21.23 15.69
C LEU A 11 -19.38 20.51 16.52
N LYS A 12 -19.77 19.70 17.51
CA LYS A 12 -18.81 18.86 18.26
C LYS A 12 -18.31 17.68 17.41
N LEU A 13 -19.15 17.10 16.55
CA LEU A 13 -18.75 16.05 15.62
C LEU A 13 -17.88 16.58 14.46
N SER A 14 -18.25 17.75 13.90
CA SER A 14 -17.45 18.35 12.81
C SER A 14 -16.13 18.98 13.31
N GLY A 15 -16.08 19.45 14.56
CA GLY A 15 -14.83 19.90 15.20
C GLY A 15 -13.84 18.77 15.46
N ALA A 16 -14.30 17.54 15.70
CA ALA A 16 -13.43 16.37 15.86
C ALA A 16 -12.74 15.97 14.54
N ALA A 17 -13.41 16.14 13.40
CA ALA A 17 -12.83 15.78 12.09
C ALA A 17 -11.75 16.78 11.62
N LEU A 18 -11.80 18.04 12.05
CA LEU A 18 -10.80 19.08 11.73
C LEU A 18 -9.65 19.15 12.76
N GLY A 19 -9.83 18.54 13.94
CA GLY A 19 -8.87 18.61 15.05
C GLY A 19 -7.76 17.55 15.05
N ILE A 20 -7.84 16.52 14.20
CA ILE A 20 -6.91 15.38 14.20
C ILE A 20 -5.46 15.82 13.85
N GLY A 21 -5.29 16.79 12.96
CA GLY A 21 -3.98 17.31 12.59
C GLY A 21 -3.29 18.13 13.69
N VAL A 22 -4.03 18.70 14.63
CA VAL A 22 -3.50 19.57 15.68
C VAL A 22 -3.28 18.82 16.99
N LEU A 23 -4.05 17.76 17.27
CA LEU A 23 -3.91 16.94 18.47
C LEU A 23 -2.67 16.02 18.43
N TYR A 24 -2.18 15.66 17.25
CA TYR A 24 -0.99 14.79 17.10
C TYR A 24 0.31 15.47 17.54
N GLN A 25 0.36 16.81 17.62
CA GLN A 25 1.54 17.56 18.11
C GLN A 25 1.58 17.75 19.63
N ALA A 26 0.49 17.44 20.35
CA ALA A 26 0.36 17.76 21.78
C ALA A 26 0.21 16.56 22.72
N MET A 27 0.18 15.32 22.23
CA MET A 27 -0.01 14.13 23.08
C MET A 27 1.27 13.30 23.21
N PRO A 28 1.60 12.80 24.43
CA PRO A 28 2.64 11.80 24.62
C PRO A 28 2.30 10.52 23.85
N ALA A 29 3.30 9.91 23.19
CA ALA A 29 3.16 8.75 22.30
C ALA A 29 2.37 7.56 22.87
N ALA A 30 2.33 7.39 24.19
CA ALA A 30 1.60 6.31 24.86
C ALA A 30 0.07 6.50 24.89
N GLN A 31 -0.44 7.75 24.83
CA GLN A 31 -1.87 8.04 24.86
C GLN A 31 -2.49 8.14 23.44
N ALA A 32 -1.65 8.41 22.43
CA ALA A 32 -2.10 8.41 21.04
C ALA A 32 -2.46 6.99 20.53
N LYS A 33 -1.84 5.94 21.08
CA LYS A 33 -2.07 4.54 20.72
C LYS A 33 -3.50 4.03 21.00
N GLY A 34 -4.15 4.52 22.08
CA GLY A 34 -5.52 4.08 22.40
C GLY A 34 -6.61 4.82 21.62
N ALA A 35 -6.45 6.13 21.47
CA ALA A 35 -7.52 6.98 20.89
C ALA A 35 -7.68 6.80 19.38
N VAL A 36 -6.61 6.48 18.65
CA VAL A 36 -6.66 6.24 17.20
C VAL A 36 -7.21 4.84 16.90
N GLY A 37 -6.81 3.82 17.65
CA GLY A 37 -7.34 2.46 17.52
C GLY A 37 -8.85 2.38 17.79
N GLU A 38 -9.32 2.98 18.89
CA GLU A 38 -10.75 2.98 19.26
C GLU A 38 -11.62 3.79 18.28
N MET A 39 -11.06 4.83 17.64
CA MET A 39 -11.78 5.62 16.63
C MET A 39 -11.98 4.86 15.32
N PHE A 40 -11.03 3.99 14.95
CA PHE A 40 -11.17 3.13 13.77
C PHE A 40 -12.07 1.91 14.02
N ASP A 41 -12.07 1.33 15.22
CA ASP A 41 -12.99 0.23 15.59
C ASP A 41 -14.46 0.65 15.60
N HIS A 42 -14.78 1.93 15.84
CA HIS A 42 -16.15 2.42 15.84
C HIS A 42 -16.73 2.73 14.47
N MET A 43 -15.90 2.86 13.42
CA MET A 43 -16.37 3.04 12.04
C MET A 43 -16.68 1.71 11.32
N GLY A 44 -16.27 0.57 11.87
CA GLY A 44 -16.41 -0.77 11.27
C GLY A 44 -17.67 -1.54 11.65
N LYS A 45 -18.77 -0.89 12.06
CA LYS A 45 -20.03 -1.61 12.19
C LYS A 45 -20.63 -1.80 10.82
N GLN A 46 -20.61 -3.05 10.37
CA GLN A 46 -21.30 -3.64 9.23
C GLN A 46 -22.55 -2.85 8.87
N THR A 47 -22.45 -1.99 7.90
CA THR A 47 -23.60 -1.56 7.14
C THR A 47 -23.70 -2.55 6.01
N GLY A 48 -24.82 -3.23 5.87
CA GLY A 48 -25.14 -4.04 4.68
C GLY A 48 -25.35 -3.14 3.47
N GLU A 49 -24.48 -2.16 3.29
CA GLU A 49 -24.48 -1.23 2.18
C GLU A 49 -24.04 -1.96 0.92
N ARG A 50 -24.82 -1.80 -0.13
CA ARG A 50 -24.40 -2.30 -1.44
C ARG A 50 -23.14 -1.56 -1.86
N PRO A 51 -22.15 -2.27 -2.45
CA PRO A 51 -20.97 -1.63 -2.99
C PRO A 51 -21.35 -0.47 -3.92
N THR A 52 -20.65 0.65 -3.79
CA THR A 52 -20.83 1.83 -4.65
C THR A 52 -19.54 2.13 -5.40
N PRO A 53 -19.61 2.56 -6.67
CA PRO A 53 -18.43 2.85 -7.45
C PRO A 53 -17.49 3.81 -6.73
N PHE A 54 -16.20 3.52 -6.77
CA PHE A 54 -15.12 4.36 -6.27
C PHE A 54 -13.81 3.99 -6.95
N SER A 55 -12.79 4.81 -6.80
CA SER A 55 -11.45 4.50 -7.26
C SER A 55 -10.45 4.55 -6.12
N PHE A 56 -9.42 3.72 -6.22
CA PHE A 56 -8.27 3.77 -5.33
C PHE A 56 -6.97 3.54 -6.10
N VAL A 57 -5.85 3.87 -5.47
CA VAL A 57 -4.52 3.71 -6.05
C VAL A 57 -3.70 2.76 -5.19
N GLN A 58 -3.02 1.82 -5.83
CA GLN A 58 -1.94 1.03 -5.25
C GLN A 58 -0.60 1.69 -5.57
N LEU A 59 0.19 1.93 -4.55
CA LEU A 59 1.59 2.35 -4.59
C LEU A 59 2.44 1.28 -3.90
N SER A 60 3.68 1.08 -4.35
CA SER A 60 4.53 0.05 -3.79
C SER A 60 6.01 0.40 -3.88
N ASP A 61 6.79 -0.14 -2.94
CA ASP A 61 8.25 -0.18 -3.03
C ASP A 61 8.87 1.22 -3.24
N ALA A 62 8.55 2.14 -2.33
CA ALA A 62 9.06 3.51 -2.37
C ALA A 62 10.51 3.63 -1.88
N HIS A 63 10.96 2.68 -1.04
CA HIS A 63 12.32 2.55 -0.50
C HIS A 63 12.95 3.89 -0.09
N VAL A 64 12.22 4.72 0.65
CA VAL A 64 12.74 6.01 1.12
C VAL A 64 14.06 5.81 1.86
N GLY A 65 15.11 6.49 1.40
CA GLY A 65 16.47 6.35 1.92
C GLY A 65 17.39 5.44 1.10
N PHE A 66 16.88 4.81 0.02
CA PHE A 66 17.75 4.15 -0.96
C PHE A 66 18.63 5.19 -1.66
N ASN A 67 19.88 4.83 -1.90
CA ASN A 67 20.82 5.62 -2.68
C ASN A 67 21.83 4.69 -3.35
N GLY A 68 21.62 4.38 -4.62
CA GLY A 68 22.47 3.44 -5.34
C GLY A 68 22.34 3.55 -6.85
N PRO A 69 23.22 2.87 -7.62
CA PRO A 69 23.27 2.99 -9.08
C PRO A 69 21.96 2.71 -9.83
N PRO A 70 21.11 1.75 -9.37
CA PRO A 70 19.82 1.50 -10.03
C PRO A 70 18.84 2.66 -9.95
N ASP A 71 18.92 3.48 -8.90
CA ASP A 71 18.17 4.73 -8.78
C ASP A 71 18.97 5.80 -8.03
N PRO A 72 19.67 6.67 -8.74
CA PRO A 72 20.38 7.80 -8.15
C PRO A 72 19.44 8.97 -7.78
N LEU A 73 18.15 8.89 -8.09
CA LEU A 73 17.18 9.96 -7.86
C LEU A 73 16.50 9.86 -6.48
N GLY A 74 16.62 8.73 -5.78
CA GLY A 74 16.07 8.53 -4.46
C GLY A 74 14.53 8.69 -4.45
N THR A 75 14.01 9.62 -3.66
CA THR A 75 12.55 9.80 -3.50
C THR A 75 11.84 10.45 -4.69
N LYS A 76 12.52 10.77 -5.79
CA LYS A 76 11.90 11.53 -6.90
C LYS A 76 10.77 10.79 -7.60
N ALA A 77 10.87 9.47 -7.76
CA ALA A 77 9.79 8.69 -8.32
C ALA A 77 8.55 8.70 -7.41
N PHE A 78 8.74 8.57 -6.10
CA PHE A 78 7.66 8.67 -5.13
C PHE A 78 7.02 10.06 -5.11
N GLU A 79 7.82 11.13 -5.09
CA GLU A 79 7.30 12.50 -5.19
C GLU A 79 6.51 12.71 -6.48
N ARG A 80 6.98 12.14 -7.60
CA ARG A 80 6.28 12.18 -8.88
C ARG A 80 4.96 11.41 -8.85
N ALA A 81 4.93 10.23 -8.23
CA ALA A 81 3.70 9.47 -8.05
C ALA A 81 2.66 10.28 -7.27
N VAL A 82 3.07 10.99 -6.20
CA VAL A 82 2.18 11.88 -5.45
C VAL A 82 1.60 12.98 -6.33
N GLU A 83 2.41 13.62 -7.18
CA GLU A 83 1.94 14.63 -8.13
C GLU A 83 0.94 14.06 -9.13
N MET A 84 1.23 12.88 -9.69
CA MET A 84 0.36 12.22 -10.66
C MET A 84 -0.97 11.81 -10.03
N VAL A 85 -0.97 11.25 -8.84
CA VAL A 85 -2.21 10.91 -8.10
C VAL A 85 -3.05 12.16 -7.84
N ASN A 86 -2.41 13.25 -7.43
CA ASN A 86 -3.11 14.52 -7.15
C ASN A 86 -3.65 15.20 -8.42
N ALA A 87 -3.11 14.86 -9.60
CA ALA A 87 -3.53 15.37 -10.90
C ALA A 87 -4.57 14.48 -11.61
N LEU A 88 -4.96 13.34 -11.03
CA LEU A 88 -5.98 12.48 -11.62
C LEU A 88 -7.30 13.26 -11.79
N PRO A 89 -8.00 13.09 -12.92
CA PRO A 89 -9.28 13.75 -13.18
C PRO A 89 -10.34 13.41 -12.11
N GLU A 90 -10.34 12.16 -11.66
CA GLU A 90 -11.18 11.68 -10.57
C GLU A 90 -10.28 11.39 -9.36
N ARG A 91 -10.57 12.07 -8.25
CA ARG A 91 -9.82 11.90 -7.01
C ARG A 91 -10.06 10.52 -6.42
N PRO A 92 -9.02 9.68 -6.23
CA PRO A 92 -9.18 8.40 -5.55
C PRO A 92 -9.59 8.60 -4.09
N GLU A 93 -10.36 7.66 -3.55
CA GLU A 93 -10.82 7.70 -2.17
C GLU A 93 -9.84 7.03 -1.20
N LEU A 94 -8.95 6.18 -1.72
CA LEU A 94 -8.04 5.35 -0.93
C LEU A 94 -6.70 5.21 -1.64
N ILE A 95 -5.62 5.20 -0.87
CA ILE A 95 -4.30 4.72 -1.29
C ILE A 95 -3.95 3.48 -0.48
N LEU A 96 -3.49 2.43 -1.18
CA LEU A 96 -2.88 1.25 -0.58
C LEU A 96 -1.39 1.24 -0.89
N PHE A 97 -0.55 1.23 0.15
CA PHE A 97 0.89 0.95 0.01
C PHE A 97 1.15 -0.51 0.32
N THR A 98 1.71 -1.23 -0.64
CA THR A 98 1.99 -2.66 -0.55
C THR A 98 3.42 -2.99 -0.11
N GLY A 99 3.97 -2.18 0.82
CA GLY A 99 5.23 -2.44 1.51
C GLY A 99 6.46 -1.79 0.90
N ASP A 100 7.60 -2.03 1.56
CA ASP A 100 8.90 -1.42 1.27
C ASP A 100 8.81 0.11 1.13
N LEU A 101 8.21 0.71 2.17
CA LEU A 101 8.01 2.15 2.29
C LEU A 101 9.34 2.87 2.46
N THR A 102 10.24 2.24 3.23
CA THR A 102 11.59 2.70 3.50
C THR A 102 12.61 1.63 3.12
N HIS A 103 13.83 2.03 2.85
CA HIS A 103 14.94 1.10 2.69
C HIS A 103 15.52 0.72 4.05
N ASP A 104 15.97 -0.51 4.23
CA ASP A 104 16.50 -1.02 5.49
C ASP A 104 17.80 -0.32 5.94
N THR A 105 18.02 -0.31 7.23
CA THR A 105 19.25 0.15 7.89
C THR A 105 19.29 -0.40 9.30
N GLU A 106 20.47 -0.80 9.77
CA GLU A 106 20.69 -1.23 11.15
C GLU A 106 20.63 -0.06 12.15
N GLU A 107 20.77 1.19 11.66
CA GLU A 107 20.75 2.38 12.49
C GLU A 107 19.31 2.84 12.76
N LYS A 108 18.83 2.65 13.98
CA LYS A 108 17.45 2.99 14.40
C LYS A 108 17.07 4.44 14.11
N ASP A 109 17.97 5.39 14.38
CA ASP A 109 17.71 6.81 14.17
C ASP A 109 17.55 7.13 12.68
N VAL A 110 18.35 6.48 11.82
CA VAL A 110 18.24 6.59 10.36
C VAL A 110 16.94 5.97 9.88
N HIS A 111 16.55 4.80 10.39
CA HIS A 111 15.27 4.17 10.06
C HIS A 111 14.09 5.07 10.45
N ALA A 112 14.11 5.61 11.69
CA ALA A 112 13.09 6.55 12.15
C ALA A 112 13.04 7.83 11.27
N GLN A 113 14.19 8.32 10.79
CA GLN A 113 14.24 9.47 9.87
C GLN A 113 13.63 9.13 8.52
N ARG A 114 13.90 7.94 7.96
CA ARG A 114 13.30 7.46 6.71
C ARG A 114 11.79 7.32 6.82
N MET A 115 11.28 6.76 7.92
CA MET A 115 9.84 6.68 8.21
C MET A 115 9.19 8.08 8.28
N LYS A 116 9.84 9.05 8.92
CA LYS A 116 9.35 10.45 8.93
C LYS A 116 9.30 11.03 7.52
N GLN A 117 10.34 10.83 6.72
CA GLN A 117 10.40 11.31 5.35
C GLN A 117 9.31 10.66 4.47
N PHE A 118 9.09 9.35 4.61
CA PHE A 118 7.98 8.66 3.95
C PHE A 118 6.63 9.31 4.30
N LEU A 119 6.37 9.55 5.59
CA LEU A 119 5.15 10.19 6.05
C LEU A 119 5.01 11.63 5.54
N GLU A 120 6.10 12.39 5.48
CA GLU A 120 6.09 13.77 4.96
C GLU A 120 5.71 13.81 3.47
N ILE A 121 6.25 12.89 2.66
CA ILE A 121 5.89 12.78 1.24
C ILE A 121 4.45 12.30 1.10
N SER A 122 4.05 11.25 1.83
CA SER A 122 2.69 10.69 1.79
C SER A 122 1.60 11.70 2.18
N ARG A 123 1.88 12.61 3.13
CA ARG A 123 0.94 13.66 3.54
C ARG A 123 0.62 14.68 2.44
N ARG A 124 1.40 14.71 1.37
CA ARG A 124 1.13 15.55 0.18
C ARG A 124 0.07 14.93 -0.74
N LEU A 125 -0.29 13.66 -0.54
CA LEU A 125 -1.40 13.01 -1.24
C LEU A 125 -2.73 13.65 -0.80
N ASN A 126 -3.47 14.19 -1.76
CA ASN A 126 -4.80 14.75 -1.52
C ASN A 126 -5.86 13.64 -1.57
N VAL A 127 -5.74 12.64 -0.70
CA VAL A 127 -6.63 11.48 -0.64
C VAL A 127 -7.08 11.26 0.80
N PRO A 128 -8.39 10.95 1.04
CA PRO A 128 -8.92 10.91 2.39
C PRO A 128 -8.41 9.73 3.24
N LEU A 129 -8.01 8.63 2.60
CA LEU A 129 -7.62 7.42 3.31
C LEU A 129 -6.32 6.85 2.72
N ILE A 130 -5.34 6.61 3.59
CA ILE A 130 -4.08 5.94 3.24
C ILE A 130 -3.91 4.74 4.15
N LYS A 131 -3.64 3.57 3.58
CA LYS A 131 -3.42 2.30 4.27
C LYS A 131 -2.12 1.67 3.79
N CYS A 132 -1.37 1.07 4.70
CA CYS A 132 -0.06 0.50 4.41
C CYS A 132 0.05 -0.91 5.01
N VAL A 133 0.87 -1.75 4.37
CA VAL A 133 1.49 -2.93 4.99
C VAL A 133 3.00 -2.74 4.97
N PRO A 134 3.76 -3.39 5.87
CA PRO A 134 5.22 -3.35 5.79
C PRO A 134 5.74 -4.21 4.63
N GLY A 135 6.92 -3.84 4.10
CA GLY A 135 7.77 -4.74 3.37
C GLY A 135 8.95 -5.23 4.23
N GLU A 136 9.79 -6.11 3.69
CA GLU A 136 10.94 -6.64 4.43
C GLU A 136 11.97 -5.58 4.80
N HIS A 137 12.10 -4.52 4.00
CA HIS A 137 12.98 -3.39 4.32
C HIS A 137 12.43 -2.50 5.44
N ASP A 138 11.12 -2.54 5.70
CA ASP A 138 10.50 -1.84 6.83
C ASP A 138 10.53 -2.66 8.12
N ALA A 139 10.48 -3.99 8.02
CA ALA A 139 10.14 -4.84 9.14
C ALA A 139 11.13 -5.98 9.42
N GLY A 140 11.98 -6.36 8.45
CA GLY A 140 12.80 -7.57 8.53
C GLY A 140 13.85 -7.55 9.63
N LEU A 141 14.39 -6.38 10.00
CA LEU A 141 15.46 -6.26 10.99
C LEU A 141 14.97 -6.26 12.44
N ASP A 142 13.75 -5.78 12.70
CA ASP A 142 13.22 -5.60 14.07
C ASP A 142 11.84 -6.24 14.28
N GLY A 143 11.42 -7.10 13.35
CA GLY A 143 10.11 -7.73 13.37
C GLY A 143 8.96 -6.73 13.25
N GLY A 144 9.19 -5.62 12.56
CA GLY A 144 8.19 -4.57 12.31
C GLY A 144 7.95 -3.63 13.50
N ALA A 145 8.85 -3.57 14.47
CA ALA A 145 8.67 -2.71 15.64
C ALA A 145 8.67 -1.22 15.25
N MET A 146 9.60 -0.79 14.40
CA MET A 146 9.67 0.58 13.89
C MET A 146 8.45 0.91 13.03
N TYR A 147 8.05 0.01 12.13
CA TYR A 147 6.83 0.17 11.33
C TYR A 147 5.62 0.43 12.24
N ARG A 148 5.40 -0.43 13.26
CA ARG A 148 4.27 -0.28 14.18
C ARG A 148 4.32 1.00 15.02
N GLU A 149 5.49 1.50 15.33
CA GLU A 149 5.64 2.76 16.05
C GLU A 149 5.10 3.95 15.23
N PHE A 150 5.32 3.96 13.92
CA PHE A 150 4.94 5.07 13.04
C PHE A 150 3.56 4.92 12.40
N LEU A 151 3.17 3.70 12.03
CA LEU A 151 2.01 3.40 11.19
C LEU A 151 0.92 2.57 11.88
N GLY A 152 1.20 2.01 13.06
CA GLY A 152 0.27 1.17 13.81
C GLY A 152 0.36 -0.30 13.41
N GLU A 153 -0.75 -1.04 13.54
CA GLU A 153 -0.77 -2.48 13.27
C GLU A 153 -0.37 -2.80 11.83
N SER A 154 0.39 -3.88 11.66
CA SER A 154 0.86 -4.36 10.36
C SER A 154 -0.13 -5.34 9.70
N SER A 155 -1.08 -5.88 10.47
CA SER A 155 -2.19 -6.70 9.98
C SER A 155 -3.51 -6.23 10.57
N TYR A 156 -4.49 -5.95 9.70
CA TYR A 156 -5.79 -5.38 10.08
C TYR A 156 -6.79 -5.53 8.93
N SER A 157 -8.06 -5.25 9.21
CA SER A 157 -9.09 -5.15 8.18
C SER A 157 -9.92 -3.87 8.35
N PHE A 158 -10.54 -3.44 7.27
CA PHE A 158 -11.49 -2.33 7.26
C PHE A 158 -12.46 -2.47 6.09
N ASP A 159 -13.63 -1.83 6.22
CA ASP A 159 -14.61 -1.81 5.15
C ASP A 159 -14.63 -0.42 4.50
N HIS A 160 -14.71 -0.38 3.17
CA HIS A 160 -14.86 0.85 2.42
C HIS A 160 -15.80 0.62 1.24
N ARG A 161 -16.88 1.42 1.14
CA ARG A 161 -17.84 1.35 0.04
C ARG A 161 -18.43 -0.05 -0.22
N GLY A 162 -18.56 -0.88 0.82
CA GLY A 162 -19.07 -2.25 0.71
C GLY A 162 -18.05 -3.30 0.27
N VAL A 163 -16.79 -2.92 0.13
CA VAL A 163 -15.64 -3.83 -0.07
C VAL A 163 -14.95 -4.07 1.26
N HIS A 164 -14.62 -5.32 1.54
CA HIS A 164 -13.81 -5.69 2.70
C HIS A 164 -12.33 -5.72 2.33
N PHE A 165 -11.53 -4.87 2.98
CA PHE A 165 -10.09 -4.78 2.79
C PHE A 165 -9.35 -5.48 3.93
N VAL A 166 -8.37 -6.31 3.59
CA VAL A 166 -7.56 -7.08 4.54
C VAL A 166 -6.09 -6.83 4.29
N ALA A 167 -5.41 -6.26 5.27
CA ALA A 167 -3.96 -6.11 5.30
C ALA A 167 -3.32 -7.35 5.93
N LEU A 168 -2.41 -8.01 5.21
CA LEU A 168 -1.65 -9.16 5.70
C LEU A 168 -0.15 -8.83 5.75
N ASP A 169 0.44 -9.00 6.93
CA ASP A 169 1.87 -8.90 7.14
C ASP A 169 2.52 -10.27 6.88
N ASN A 170 3.32 -10.38 5.84
CA ASN A 170 4.05 -11.59 5.49
C ASN A 170 5.58 -11.41 5.48
N VAL A 171 6.07 -10.37 6.20
CA VAL A 171 7.50 -10.01 6.21
C VAL A 171 8.11 -9.82 7.61
N SER A 172 7.30 -9.54 8.64
CA SER A 172 7.81 -9.23 10.00
C SER A 172 8.28 -10.46 10.77
N ARG A 173 8.20 -11.66 10.22
CA ARG A 173 8.65 -12.91 10.83
C ARG A 173 10.05 -13.29 10.31
N ALA A 174 10.68 -14.26 10.96
CA ALA A 174 12.00 -14.78 10.56
C ALA A 174 11.99 -15.45 9.17
N LYS A 175 10.81 -15.83 8.69
CA LYS A 175 10.57 -16.33 7.33
C LYS A 175 9.52 -15.47 6.65
N PRO A 176 9.47 -15.43 5.32
CA PRO A 176 8.42 -14.76 4.59
C PRO A 176 7.10 -15.56 4.73
N GLU A 177 6.36 -15.31 5.80
CA GLU A 177 5.11 -16.01 6.14
C GLU A 177 4.12 -15.09 6.83
N VAL A 178 2.83 -15.34 6.61
CA VAL A 178 1.73 -14.73 7.36
C VAL A 178 1.70 -15.24 8.80
N GLY A 179 1.96 -16.53 8.97
CA GLY A 179 2.03 -17.20 10.26
C GLY A 179 0.66 -17.62 10.82
N LYS A 180 0.69 -18.59 11.73
CA LYS A 180 -0.51 -19.26 12.23
C LYS A 180 -1.51 -18.31 12.92
N GLU A 181 -1.02 -17.40 13.75
CA GLU A 181 -1.88 -16.48 14.51
C GLU A 181 -2.67 -15.57 13.60
N GLN A 182 -1.99 -15.01 12.58
CA GLN A 182 -2.62 -14.11 11.63
C GLN A 182 -3.59 -14.87 10.71
N ARG A 183 -3.27 -16.13 10.30
CA ARG A 183 -4.21 -16.97 9.55
C ARG A 183 -5.47 -17.31 10.35
N MET A 184 -5.34 -17.62 11.65
CA MET A 184 -6.49 -17.84 12.53
C MET A 184 -7.34 -16.56 12.70
N TRP A 185 -6.71 -15.41 12.74
CA TRP A 185 -7.41 -14.13 12.76
C TRP A 185 -8.14 -13.89 11.42
N LEU A 186 -7.47 -14.11 10.30
CA LEU A 186 -8.05 -13.98 8.95
C LEU A 186 -9.29 -14.88 8.79
N GLU A 187 -9.20 -16.14 9.20
CA GLU A 187 -10.34 -17.07 9.16
C GLU A 187 -11.56 -16.51 9.90
N LYS A 188 -11.35 -16.00 11.13
CA LYS A 188 -12.42 -15.41 11.93
C LYS A 188 -12.97 -14.12 11.33
N ASP A 189 -12.09 -13.33 10.74
CA ASP A 189 -12.46 -12.06 10.10
C ASP A 189 -13.34 -12.32 8.87
N LEU A 190 -12.91 -13.19 7.97
CA LEU A 190 -13.63 -13.58 6.76
C LEU A 190 -14.95 -14.29 7.06
N ALA A 191 -15.05 -15.05 8.14
CA ALA A 191 -16.28 -15.78 8.52
C ALA A 191 -17.47 -14.83 8.81
N ARG A 192 -17.23 -13.54 8.97
CA ARG A 192 -18.28 -12.53 9.18
C ARG A 192 -18.98 -12.12 7.88
N PHE A 193 -18.43 -12.51 6.73
CA PHE A 193 -18.89 -12.07 5.42
C PHE A 193 -19.50 -13.23 4.62
N PRO A 194 -20.51 -12.96 3.77
CA PRO A 194 -21.02 -13.94 2.83
C PRO A 194 -19.94 -14.29 1.80
N LYS A 195 -20.01 -15.49 1.22
CA LYS A 195 -19.03 -15.97 0.23
C LYS A 195 -18.97 -15.11 -1.04
N SER A 196 -20.04 -14.38 -1.33
CA SER A 196 -20.14 -13.43 -2.45
C SER A 196 -19.62 -12.03 -2.11
N ALA A 197 -19.15 -11.77 -0.89
CA ALA A 197 -18.63 -10.45 -0.52
C ALA A 197 -17.39 -10.09 -1.37
N PRO A 198 -17.27 -8.85 -1.82
CA PRO A 198 -16.06 -8.38 -2.46
C PRO A 198 -14.95 -8.18 -1.41
N ILE A 199 -13.81 -8.84 -1.61
CA ILE A 199 -12.68 -8.82 -0.70
C ILE A 199 -11.42 -8.40 -1.46
N VAL A 200 -10.71 -7.41 -0.92
CA VAL A 200 -9.38 -7.01 -1.38
C VAL A 200 -8.38 -7.33 -0.28
N VAL A 201 -7.49 -8.26 -0.54
CA VAL A 201 -6.34 -8.54 0.32
C VAL A 201 -5.14 -7.76 -0.20
N PHE A 202 -4.38 -7.11 0.66
CA PHE A 202 -3.12 -6.49 0.26
C PHE A 202 -2.00 -6.90 1.22
N THR A 203 -0.86 -7.21 0.62
CA THR A 203 0.31 -7.77 1.30
C THR A 203 1.57 -7.29 0.57
N HIS A 204 2.76 -7.62 1.07
CA HIS A 204 3.98 -7.23 0.36
C HIS A 204 4.44 -8.28 -0.63
N ARG A 205 4.70 -9.51 -0.19
CA ARG A 205 5.17 -10.61 -1.05
C ARG A 205 4.01 -11.35 -1.69
N PRO A 206 4.16 -11.94 -2.90
CA PRO A 206 3.14 -12.78 -3.50
C PRO A 206 2.75 -13.95 -2.57
N LEU A 207 1.47 -14.34 -2.57
CA LEU A 207 0.96 -15.47 -1.80
C LEU A 207 1.16 -16.82 -2.51
N PHE A 208 2.03 -16.87 -3.50
CA PHE A 208 2.35 -18.05 -4.29
C PHE A 208 3.83 -18.03 -4.71
N ASP A 209 4.33 -19.17 -5.16
CA ASP A 209 5.71 -19.34 -5.61
C ASP A 209 5.88 -18.80 -7.03
N LEU A 210 6.07 -17.47 -7.17
CA LEU A 210 6.31 -16.84 -8.47
C LEU A 210 7.73 -17.14 -8.96
N LYS A 211 8.72 -16.92 -8.12
CA LYS A 211 10.14 -17.19 -8.39
C LYS A 211 10.88 -17.43 -7.08
N PRO A 212 10.87 -18.65 -6.53
CA PRO A 212 11.46 -18.94 -5.20
C PRO A 212 12.94 -18.60 -5.11
N ASP A 213 13.74 -18.84 -6.18
CA ASP A 213 15.16 -18.50 -6.24
C ASP A 213 15.42 -16.99 -6.09
N TRP A 214 14.41 -16.15 -6.32
CA TRP A 214 14.46 -14.70 -6.15
C TRP A 214 13.74 -14.25 -4.87
N GLU A 215 13.33 -15.20 -4.02
CA GLU A 215 12.54 -14.95 -2.82
C GLU A 215 11.17 -14.32 -3.09
N TRP A 216 10.61 -14.55 -4.28
CA TRP A 216 9.28 -14.08 -4.67
C TRP A 216 8.23 -15.11 -4.32
N PHE A 217 7.97 -15.25 -3.03
CA PHE A 217 6.97 -16.18 -2.47
C PHE A 217 6.61 -15.83 -1.02
N THR A 218 5.56 -16.45 -0.52
CA THR A 218 5.18 -16.52 0.89
C THR A 218 5.12 -17.99 1.29
N SER A 219 5.88 -18.40 2.30
CA SER A 219 6.10 -19.82 2.62
C SER A 219 4.85 -20.57 3.11
N ASP A 220 3.84 -19.85 3.60
CA ASP A 220 2.52 -20.36 3.98
C ASP A 220 1.39 -19.76 3.12
N GLY A 221 1.73 -19.40 1.88
CA GLY A 221 0.80 -18.82 0.93
C GLY A 221 -0.35 -19.73 0.58
N ASP A 222 -0.09 -21.04 0.43
CA ASP A 222 -1.12 -22.04 0.14
C ASP A 222 -2.18 -22.11 1.24
N GLU A 223 -1.77 -22.03 2.52
CA GLU A 223 -2.70 -22.02 3.64
C GLU A 223 -3.56 -20.74 3.67
N VAL A 224 -2.98 -19.58 3.27
CA VAL A 224 -3.74 -18.35 3.10
C VAL A 224 -4.72 -18.50 1.94
N MET A 225 -4.29 -19.03 0.81
CA MET A 225 -5.15 -19.28 -0.36
C MET A 225 -6.30 -20.23 -0.04
N ASN A 226 -6.09 -21.25 0.81
CA ASN A 226 -7.15 -22.13 1.28
C ASN A 226 -8.23 -21.40 2.10
N LEU A 227 -7.89 -20.30 2.79
CA LEU A 227 -8.85 -19.46 3.49
C LEU A 227 -9.60 -18.51 2.55
N LEU A 228 -8.97 -18.07 1.49
CA LEU A 228 -9.52 -17.12 0.51
C LEU A 228 -10.39 -17.80 -0.55
N SER A 229 -9.99 -18.96 -1.03
CA SER A 229 -10.64 -19.69 -2.14
C SER A 229 -12.13 -20.02 -1.96
N PRO A 230 -12.71 -20.12 -0.73
CA PRO A 230 -14.15 -20.26 -0.57
C PRO A 230 -14.97 -19.00 -0.91
N TYR A 231 -14.33 -17.82 -1.10
CA TYR A 231 -14.99 -16.54 -1.40
C TYR A 231 -14.91 -16.26 -2.89
N GLU A 232 -16.05 -15.88 -3.49
CA GLU A 232 -16.23 -15.77 -4.95
C GLU A 232 -15.54 -14.57 -5.57
N ASN A 233 -15.31 -13.50 -4.76
CA ASN A 233 -14.83 -12.19 -5.23
C ASN A 233 -13.60 -11.73 -4.46
N VAL A 234 -12.44 -12.33 -4.72
CA VAL A 234 -11.20 -12.00 -4.03
C VAL A 234 -10.16 -11.45 -5.01
N THR A 235 -9.61 -10.31 -4.67
CA THR A 235 -8.45 -9.73 -5.34
C THR A 235 -7.31 -9.59 -4.33
N VAL A 236 -6.10 -10.00 -4.71
CA VAL A 236 -4.88 -9.85 -3.92
C VAL A 236 -3.97 -8.84 -4.59
N LEU A 237 -3.57 -7.80 -3.85
CA LEU A 237 -2.62 -6.79 -4.30
C LEU A 237 -1.29 -6.98 -3.57
N TYR A 238 -0.17 -6.95 -4.30
CA TYR A 238 1.15 -7.15 -3.71
C TYR A 238 2.22 -6.27 -4.39
N GLY A 239 3.39 -6.16 -3.79
CA GLY A 239 4.56 -5.43 -4.27
C GLY A 239 5.77 -6.34 -4.44
N HIS A 240 6.92 -5.97 -3.85
CA HIS A 240 8.13 -6.77 -3.72
C HIS A 240 8.87 -7.11 -5.02
N ILE A 241 8.15 -7.40 -6.09
CA ILE A 241 8.74 -7.85 -7.36
C ILE A 241 9.17 -6.70 -8.26
N HIS A 242 8.89 -5.45 -7.87
CA HIS A 242 9.25 -4.21 -8.55
C HIS A 242 8.85 -4.18 -10.04
N ARG A 243 7.72 -4.82 -10.37
CA ARG A 243 7.15 -4.84 -11.73
C ARG A 243 5.65 -5.09 -11.66
N ASP A 244 4.96 -4.70 -12.71
CA ASP A 244 3.58 -5.13 -12.89
C ASP A 244 3.51 -6.63 -13.17
N ASP A 245 2.56 -7.29 -12.54
CA ASP A 245 2.23 -8.70 -12.76
C ASP A 245 0.74 -8.94 -12.55
N ALA A 246 0.22 -9.93 -13.27
CA ALA A 246 -1.14 -10.40 -13.11
C ALA A 246 -1.14 -11.93 -13.13
N HIS A 247 -1.64 -12.54 -12.07
CA HIS A 247 -1.66 -13.99 -11.88
C HIS A 247 -3.00 -14.45 -11.35
N GLU A 248 -3.46 -15.61 -11.76
CA GLU A 248 -4.73 -16.20 -11.33
C GLU A 248 -4.49 -17.54 -10.63
N LEU A 249 -5.01 -17.70 -9.42
CA LEU A 249 -5.06 -18.96 -8.70
C LEU A 249 -6.53 -19.35 -8.50
N GLY A 250 -7.03 -20.24 -9.37
CA GLY A 250 -8.45 -20.53 -9.46
C GLY A 250 -9.22 -19.30 -9.92
N HIS A 251 -10.06 -18.73 -9.06
CA HIS A 251 -10.81 -17.50 -9.31
C HIS A 251 -10.29 -16.31 -8.49
N VAL A 252 -9.20 -16.49 -7.76
CA VAL A 252 -8.55 -15.41 -7.02
C VAL A 252 -7.52 -14.75 -7.93
N HIS A 253 -7.68 -13.44 -8.12
CA HIS A 253 -6.79 -12.65 -8.97
C HIS A 253 -5.74 -11.94 -8.13
N HIS A 254 -4.49 -12.03 -8.56
CA HIS A 254 -3.33 -11.44 -7.93
C HIS A 254 -2.71 -10.39 -8.85
N TYR A 255 -2.42 -9.20 -8.30
CA TYR A 255 -1.82 -8.12 -9.07
C TYR A 255 -0.67 -7.46 -8.29
N ALA A 256 0.52 -7.42 -8.91
CA ALA A 256 1.64 -6.64 -8.41
C ALA A 256 1.67 -5.25 -9.05
N ALA A 257 1.95 -4.21 -8.27
CA ALA A 257 2.22 -2.89 -8.80
C ALA A 257 3.70 -2.73 -9.17
N ARG A 258 3.98 -1.83 -10.11
CA ARG A 258 5.33 -1.32 -10.35
C ARG A 258 5.85 -0.62 -9.11
N SER A 259 7.17 -0.64 -8.92
CA SER A 259 7.83 0.06 -7.82
C SER A 259 7.94 1.57 -8.07
N LEU A 260 8.30 2.29 -7.01
CA LEU A 260 8.62 3.71 -7.04
C LEU A 260 10.12 3.98 -6.83
N ILE A 261 10.98 2.98 -7.11
CA ILE A 261 12.43 3.09 -6.94
C ILE A 261 13.22 2.60 -8.17
N PHE A 262 13.21 1.34 -8.46
CA PHE A 262 13.80 0.70 -9.64
C PHE A 262 12.99 -0.53 -10.01
N ALA A 263 13.11 -1.00 -11.26
CA ALA A 263 12.45 -2.21 -11.71
C ALA A 263 13.38 -3.43 -11.66
N PHE A 264 12.79 -4.63 -11.47
CA PHE A 264 13.46 -5.89 -11.77
C PHE A 264 13.10 -6.38 -13.18
N PRO A 265 14.00 -7.15 -13.82
CA PRO A 265 13.75 -7.71 -15.13
C PRO A 265 12.71 -8.83 -15.07
N ASP A 266 12.29 -9.29 -16.24
CA ASP A 266 11.42 -10.45 -16.40
C ASP A 266 12.13 -11.72 -15.87
N PRO A 267 11.58 -12.42 -14.86
CA PRO A 267 12.20 -13.59 -14.25
C PRO A 267 12.31 -14.81 -15.19
N GLU A 268 11.53 -14.83 -16.28
CA GLU A 268 11.62 -15.87 -17.30
C GLU A 268 12.76 -15.61 -18.29
N LYS A 269 13.20 -14.35 -18.44
CA LYS A 269 14.21 -13.93 -19.41
C LYS A 269 15.58 -13.61 -18.80
N ALA A 270 15.61 -13.27 -17.52
CA ALA A 270 16.84 -12.89 -16.82
C ALA A 270 17.33 -14.01 -15.91
N PRO A 271 18.64 -14.34 -15.92
CA PRO A 271 19.20 -15.37 -15.05
C PRO A 271 19.30 -14.93 -13.60
N ASP A 272 19.45 -13.63 -13.34
CA ASP A 272 19.74 -13.06 -12.03
C ASP A 272 18.73 -11.99 -11.63
N LYS A 273 18.41 -11.92 -10.32
CA LYS A 273 17.66 -10.82 -9.69
C LYS A 273 18.57 -9.58 -9.58
N LYS A 274 18.80 -8.88 -10.68
CA LYS A 274 19.54 -7.63 -10.71
C LYS A 274 18.60 -6.50 -11.17
N PRO A 275 18.61 -5.35 -10.46
CA PRO A 275 17.82 -4.20 -10.90
C PRO A 275 18.12 -3.80 -12.33
N VAL A 276 17.09 -3.36 -13.06
CA VAL A 276 17.27 -2.75 -14.38
C VAL A 276 18.15 -1.50 -14.22
N PRO A 277 19.21 -1.33 -15.04
CA PRO A 277 20.07 -0.16 -14.96
C PRO A 277 19.29 1.15 -15.13
N PHE A 278 19.71 2.19 -14.41
CA PHE A 278 19.15 3.52 -14.53
C PHE A 278 19.29 4.09 -15.94
N ASP A 279 18.18 4.57 -16.50
CA ASP A 279 18.13 5.22 -17.82
C ASP A 279 18.04 6.75 -17.62
N LYS A 280 19.13 7.47 -17.91
CA LYS A 280 19.19 8.93 -17.76
C LYS A 280 18.22 9.67 -18.68
N GLU A 281 17.88 9.10 -19.85
CA GLU A 281 16.95 9.68 -20.82
C GLU A 281 15.49 9.46 -20.41
N HIS A 282 15.23 8.34 -19.71
CA HIS A 282 13.91 7.95 -19.24
C HIS A 282 13.97 7.53 -17.75
N PRO A 283 14.19 8.49 -16.85
CA PRO A 283 14.54 8.22 -15.45
C PRO A 283 13.45 7.47 -14.65
N PHE A 284 12.21 7.47 -15.13
CA PHE A 284 11.09 6.76 -14.49
C PHE A 284 10.57 5.58 -15.31
N ARG A 285 11.35 5.11 -16.29
CA ARG A 285 10.99 3.93 -17.09
C ARG A 285 10.72 2.72 -16.19
N ASN A 286 9.61 2.03 -16.44
CA ASN A 286 9.12 0.87 -15.70
C ASN A 286 8.68 1.15 -14.26
N LEU A 287 8.67 2.40 -13.81
CA LEU A 287 8.10 2.81 -12.52
C LEU A 287 6.66 3.28 -12.73
N GLY A 288 5.79 3.11 -11.72
CA GLY A 288 4.40 3.43 -11.95
C GLY A 288 3.50 3.37 -10.73
N ILE A 289 2.26 3.71 -10.97
CA ILE A 289 1.13 3.57 -10.04
C ILE A 289 0.11 2.61 -10.64
N ARG A 290 -0.68 1.96 -9.80
CA ARG A 290 -1.85 1.20 -10.26
C ARG A 290 -3.11 1.92 -9.82
N LEU A 291 -3.94 2.30 -10.78
CA LEU A 291 -5.27 2.86 -10.55
C LEU A 291 -6.31 1.74 -10.66
N VAL A 292 -7.17 1.64 -9.67
CA VAL A 292 -8.24 0.65 -9.63
C VAL A 292 -9.58 1.36 -9.57
N HIS A 293 -10.44 1.08 -10.55
CA HIS A 293 -11.81 1.58 -10.61
C HIS A 293 -12.78 0.47 -10.28
N GLU A 294 -13.51 0.63 -9.19
CA GLU A 294 -14.55 -0.30 -8.76
C GLU A 294 -15.92 0.11 -9.31
N ASN A 295 -16.39 -0.63 -10.32
CA ASN A 295 -17.72 -0.44 -10.92
C ASN A 295 -18.62 -1.64 -10.60
N PHE A 296 -19.32 -1.59 -9.49
CA PHE A 296 -20.21 -2.67 -9.04
C PHE A 296 -21.47 -2.81 -9.89
N SER A 297 -21.34 -3.19 -11.13
CA SER A 297 -22.48 -3.47 -12.04
C SER A 297 -23.20 -4.79 -11.71
N GLY A 298 -23.05 -5.32 -10.47
CA GLY A 298 -23.62 -6.60 -10.05
C GLY A 298 -22.75 -7.80 -10.44
N GLN A 299 -21.59 -7.56 -10.99
CA GLN A 299 -20.57 -8.58 -11.32
C GLN A 299 -19.52 -8.64 -10.20
N PRO A 300 -18.82 -9.77 -10.04
CA PRO A 300 -17.67 -9.87 -9.16
C PRO A 300 -16.65 -8.75 -9.41
N LEU A 301 -16.00 -8.29 -8.35
CA LEU A 301 -14.93 -7.27 -8.36
C LEU A 301 -13.91 -7.49 -9.47
N VAL A 302 -13.55 -8.74 -9.67
CA VAL A 302 -12.60 -9.24 -10.64
C VAL A 302 -12.98 -8.96 -12.10
N ASN A 303 -14.28 -8.91 -12.41
CA ASN A 303 -14.78 -8.67 -13.78
C ASN A 303 -15.25 -7.23 -13.98
N ALA A 304 -15.26 -6.40 -12.92
CA ALA A 304 -15.82 -5.07 -12.94
C ALA A 304 -14.80 -3.97 -12.65
N ALA A 305 -13.61 -4.32 -12.12
CA ALA A 305 -12.54 -3.36 -11.90
C ALA A 305 -11.76 -3.12 -13.20
N ALA A 306 -11.70 -1.88 -13.64
CA ALA A 306 -10.69 -1.48 -14.60
C ALA A 306 -9.39 -1.24 -13.85
N ILE A 307 -8.40 -2.09 -14.08
CA ILE A 307 -7.04 -1.93 -13.54
C ILE A 307 -6.20 -1.27 -14.63
N GLU A 308 -5.65 -0.13 -14.31
CA GLU A 308 -4.79 0.63 -15.21
C GLU A 308 -3.43 0.84 -14.56
N ASP A 309 -2.38 0.29 -15.19
CA ASP A 309 -1.00 0.54 -14.81
C ASP A 309 -0.50 1.77 -15.54
N VAL A 310 -0.21 2.82 -14.77
CA VAL A 310 0.23 4.11 -15.30
C VAL A 310 1.72 4.28 -15.03
N GLU A 311 2.51 4.32 -16.10
CA GLU A 311 3.95 4.59 -16.00
C GLU A 311 4.22 6.05 -15.62
N LEU A 312 5.17 6.28 -14.71
CA LEU A 312 5.59 7.63 -14.34
C LEU A 312 6.25 8.32 -15.53
N THR A 313 5.85 9.55 -15.81
CA THR A 313 6.41 10.35 -16.91
C THR A 313 7.21 11.54 -16.40
N ALA A 314 8.30 11.85 -17.09
CA ALA A 314 9.16 12.99 -16.79
C ALA A 314 8.63 14.33 -17.38
N ARG A 315 7.62 14.30 -18.25
CA ARG A 315 7.20 15.46 -19.08
C ARG A 315 6.76 16.70 -18.30
N GLU A 316 6.32 16.56 -17.06
CA GLU A 316 5.83 17.66 -16.25
C GLU A 316 6.86 18.20 -15.25
N PHE A 317 8.04 17.59 -15.16
CA PHE A 317 9.15 18.10 -14.37
C PHE A 317 9.93 19.27 -15.03
N SER A 318 9.66 19.56 -16.30
CA SER A 318 10.31 20.66 -17.03
C SER A 318 10.02 22.07 -16.47
N GLY A 319 9.08 22.19 -15.52
CA GLY A 319 8.79 23.44 -14.80
C GLY A 319 9.52 23.62 -13.48
N ILE A 320 10.19 22.57 -12.99
CA ILE A 320 10.94 22.63 -11.73
C ILE A 320 12.44 22.73 -12.09
N ASN A 321 13.04 23.89 -11.90
CA ASN A 321 14.46 24.18 -12.15
C ASN A 321 15.47 23.24 -11.44
N GLY A 322 15.01 22.23 -10.69
CA GLY A 322 15.85 21.31 -9.94
C GLY A 322 16.33 20.08 -10.70
N MET A 323 15.60 19.59 -11.71
CA MET A 323 15.99 18.33 -12.40
C MET A 323 17.12 18.52 -13.41
N GLN A 324 17.21 19.69 -14.04
CA GLN A 324 18.36 20.03 -14.89
C GLN A 324 19.68 20.17 -14.09
N GLN A 325 19.60 20.43 -12.78
CA GLN A 325 20.79 20.43 -11.90
C GLN A 325 21.21 19.04 -11.45
N LEU A 326 20.27 18.09 -11.28
CA LEU A 326 20.57 16.72 -10.85
C LEU A 326 21.13 15.84 -11.99
N LEU A 327 20.83 16.20 -13.24
CA LEU A 327 21.37 15.52 -14.44
C LEU A 327 22.70 16.12 -14.94
N LYS A 328 23.19 17.20 -14.31
CA LYS A 328 24.58 17.66 -14.53
C LYS A 328 25.47 16.77 -13.70
N GLU A 329 26.39 16.08 -14.37
CA GLU A 329 27.42 15.28 -13.71
C GLU A 329 28.13 16.12 -12.66
N PRO A 330 28.46 15.54 -11.47
CA PRO A 330 29.46 16.15 -10.64
C PRO A 330 30.75 16.21 -11.45
N GLU A 331 31.24 17.40 -11.73
CA GLU A 331 32.59 17.58 -12.25
C GLU A 331 33.53 16.88 -11.25
N LEU A 332 34.29 15.86 -11.77
CA LEU A 332 35.31 15.12 -11.06
C LEU A 332 36.45 16.04 -10.61
#